data_18be6c636b610fb41277d05bb170de6b
#
_entry.id   18be6c636b610fb41277d05bb170de6b
#
_cell.length_a   1.000
_cell.length_b   1.000
_cell.length_c   1.000
_cell.angle_alpha   90.00
_cell.angle_beta   90.00
_cell.angle_gamma   90.00
#
_symmetry.space_group_name_H-M   'P 1'
#
loop_
_entity.id
_entity.type
_entity.pdbx_description
1 polymer ?
#
loop_
_entity_poly.entity_id
_entity_poly.type
_entity_poly.pdbx_seq_one_letter_code
_entity_poly.pdbx_strand_id
1 'polypeptide(L)'
;LQPGESRDLIFLLGYVENEQDKKFVAKKVINKEKAHALMAKFDTTEKVDAAFEELNKYWDNLLNIFTVKSGNDKLDRMVNIWNQYQCMITFCMSRSASFFESGIGRGMGFRDSNQDLVGFVHQIPERARQRIIDIASTQFPDGGCYHQYQPLTKRGNNDIGGGFNDDPCWLIFGTIAYIKETGDFSILNEQVPFDNQPGSEVSLFEHLKISMNHVINNLGPHKLPLIGRADWNDCLNLNCFSWDPNESFQTTENKGEGSKAESLMIAGLFVVTGKDYVALCKQLAKDSVENNSAVDGLAEEDYFAEAERMQQAVDDMDEAVKKHGWDGEWFLRAYDFFGHKIGSDENEEGKIFIESQGWCTMAGIGLEDGLCDKALDSAKERLECEHGMVLNNPAYTTYHVEMGEISSYPEGYKENAGIFCHNNPWVIIGETVAGRGNDAWKHYTKILPSYVEEKYQTLHKVEPYVNCQMVAGKDAAKPGEGKNSWLTGTAAWMWYTVSEFILGIKPDYEGLNIDPCLPSTAKEYEVNRKFRGG
;
A
#
# COMPACT_ATOMS: atom_id res chain seq x y z
N LEU A 1 -32.03 41.35 9.74
CA LEU A 1 -32.83 40.63 8.77
C LEU A 1 -34.29 40.63 9.17
N GLN A 2 -35.19 40.90 8.27
CA GLN A 2 -36.62 40.72 8.48
C GLN A 2 -37.00 39.25 8.23
N PRO A 3 -38.18 38.80 8.71
CA PRO A 3 -38.64 37.43 8.43
C PRO A 3 -38.72 37.19 6.90
N GLY A 4 -38.03 36.15 6.43
CA GLY A 4 -37.92 35.82 5.01
C GLY A 4 -36.76 36.48 4.27
N GLU A 5 -35.98 37.35 4.89
CA GLU A 5 -34.75 37.89 4.34
C GLU A 5 -33.56 36.99 4.62
N SER A 6 -32.67 36.80 3.62
CA SER A 6 -31.37 36.15 3.74
C SER A 6 -30.27 37.13 3.36
N ARG A 7 -29.11 36.95 3.92
CA ARG A 7 -27.88 37.70 3.55
C ARG A 7 -26.69 36.79 3.60
N ASP A 8 -25.96 36.76 2.50
CA ASP A 8 -24.69 36.01 2.38
C ASP A 8 -23.53 36.88 2.83
N LEU A 9 -22.62 36.28 3.59
CA LEU A 9 -21.39 36.91 4.06
C LEU A 9 -20.21 36.04 3.61
N ILE A 10 -19.25 36.63 2.91
CA ILE A 10 -18.07 35.93 2.39
C ILE A 10 -16.90 36.19 3.34
N PHE A 11 -16.31 35.12 3.86
CA PHE A 11 -15.08 35.15 4.65
C PHE A 11 -14.01 34.38 3.89
N LEU A 12 -12.83 34.99 3.69
CA LEU A 12 -11.71 34.40 3.00
C LEU A 12 -10.55 34.16 3.96
N LEU A 13 -10.07 32.93 4.00
CA LEU A 13 -8.80 32.56 4.62
C LEU A 13 -7.94 31.92 3.55
N GLY A 14 -6.74 32.45 3.32
CA GLY A 14 -5.85 31.95 2.28
C GLY A 14 -4.38 32.19 2.59
N TYR A 15 -3.53 31.54 1.84
CA TYR A 15 -2.09 31.68 1.89
C TYR A 15 -1.54 31.96 0.49
N VAL A 16 -0.66 32.94 0.38
CA VAL A 16 0.09 33.22 -0.85
C VAL A 16 1.55 33.53 -0.51
N GLU A 17 2.44 33.05 -1.35
CA GLU A 17 3.88 33.28 -1.23
C GLU A 17 4.37 34.29 -2.27
N ASN A 18 5.19 35.23 -1.83
CA ASN A 18 5.95 36.09 -2.73
C ASN A 18 7.37 35.56 -2.84
N GLU A 19 7.98 35.71 -4.01
CA GLU A 19 9.40 35.50 -4.20
C GLU A 19 10.18 36.40 -3.21
N GLN A 20 11.33 35.92 -2.74
CA GLN A 20 12.05 36.55 -1.66
C GLN A 20 12.45 38.02 -1.99
N ASP A 21 12.81 38.28 -3.23
CA ASP A 21 13.15 39.63 -3.75
C ASP A 21 11.93 40.53 -3.94
N LYS A 22 10.71 39.96 -4.04
CA LYS A 22 9.44 40.69 -4.23
C LYS A 22 8.58 40.72 -2.97
N LYS A 23 9.09 40.24 -1.85
CA LYS A 23 8.35 40.15 -0.59
C LYS A 23 7.85 41.49 -0.07
N PHE A 24 8.60 42.56 -0.30
CA PHE A 24 8.27 43.89 0.15
C PHE A 24 8.25 44.89 -1.02
N VAL A 25 7.25 45.76 -1.06
CA VAL A 25 7.16 46.88 -2.01
C VAL A 25 7.88 48.14 -1.48
N ALA A 26 8.07 48.21 -0.14
CA ALA A 26 8.83 49.26 0.55
C ALA A 26 9.31 48.73 1.89
N LYS A 27 10.18 49.47 2.61
CA LYS A 27 10.68 49.06 3.93
C LYS A 27 9.54 48.69 4.88
N LYS A 28 9.47 47.42 5.29
CA LYS A 28 8.42 46.81 6.16
C LYS A 28 7.00 46.83 5.57
N VAL A 29 6.82 47.04 4.27
CA VAL A 29 5.52 47.00 3.60
C VAL A 29 5.47 45.76 2.73
N ILE A 30 4.70 44.76 3.17
CA ILE A 30 4.53 43.48 2.46
C ILE A 30 3.82 43.71 1.13
N ASN A 31 4.29 43.09 0.07
CA ASN A 31 3.61 43.04 -1.21
C ASN A 31 2.34 42.19 -1.11
N LYS A 32 1.19 42.80 -1.28
CA LYS A 32 -0.13 42.15 -1.19
C LYS A 32 -0.79 41.91 -2.55
N GLU A 33 -0.07 42.14 -3.65
CA GLU A 33 -0.65 41.99 -5.00
C GLU A 33 -1.26 40.64 -5.25
N LYS A 34 -0.51 39.56 -4.98
CA LYS A 34 -1.02 38.16 -5.11
C LYS A 34 -2.20 37.89 -4.19
N ALA A 35 -2.19 38.42 -2.96
CA ALA A 35 -3.31 38.26 -2.04
C ALA A 35 -4.56 38.99 -2.53
N HIS A 36 -4.44 40.23 -3.01
CA HIS A 36 -5.59 40.94 -3.57
C HIS A 36 -6.12 40.26 -4.84
N ALA A 37 -5.25 39.74 -5.70
CA ALA A 37 -5.65 39.00 -6.88
C ALA A 37 -6.41 37.72 -6.51
N LEU A 38 -5.99 36.99 -5.46
CA LEU A 38 -6.71 35.85 -4.94
C LEU A 38 -8.08 36.23 -4.35
N MET A 39 -8.13 37.28 -3.53
CA MET A 39 -9.39 37.78 -2.95
C MET A 39 -10.39 38.19 -4.02
N ALA A 40 -9.95 38.82 -5.10
CA ALA A 40 -10.82 39.23 -6.21
C ALA A 40 -11.49 38.08 -6.97
N LYS A 41 -11.02 36.84 -6.78
CA LYS A 41 -11.69 35.63 -7.33
C LYS A 41 -12.97 35.24 -6.57
N PHE A 42 -13.12 35.72 -5.33
CA PHE A 42 -14.19 35.31 -4.41
C PHE A 42 -14.88 36.48 -3.73
N ASP A 43 -14.86 37.67 -4.33
CA ASP A 43 -15.36 38.91 -3.71
C ASP A 43 -16.86 39.14 -3.90
N THR A 44 -17.56 38.29 -4.67
CA THR A 44 -19.01 38.31 -4.84
C THR A 44 -19.61 36.92 -4.67
N THR A 45 -20.90 36.85 -4.31
CA THR A 45 -21.63 35.58 -4.15
C THR A 45 -21.62 34.77 -5.43
N GLU A 46 -21.83 35.40 -6.58
CA GLU A 46 -21.83 34.73 -7.90
C GLU A 46 -20.47 34.07 -8.21
N LYS A 47 -19.36 34.71 -7.84
CA LYS A 47 -18.02 34.13 -8.01
C LYS A 47 -17.77 32.97 -7.07
N VAL A 48 -18.28 33.04 -5.85
CA VAL A 48 -18.20 31.94 -4.89
C VAL A 48 -19.01 30.75 -5.39
N ASP A 49 -20.25 30.98 -5.84
CA ASP A 49 -21.11 29.93 -6.39
C ASP A 49 -20.46 29.26 -7.62
N ALA A 50 -19.90 30.06 -8.55
CA ALA A 50 -19.18 29.54 -9.70
C ALA A 50 -17.95 28.69 -9.28
N ALA A 51 -17.24 29.08 -8.24
CA ALA A 51 -16.11 28.32 -7.73
C ALA A 51 -16.55 26.99 -7.09
N PHE A 52 -17.69 26.94 -6.41
CA PHE A 52 -18.28 25.69 -5.92
C PHE A 52 -18.74 24.78 -7.07
N GLU A 53 -19.34 25.34 -8.12
CA GLU A 53 -19.69 24.57 -9.32
C GLU A 53 -18.44 23.98 -10.02
N GLU A 54 -17.36 24.75 -10.11
CA GLU A 54 -16.09 24.26 -10.66
C GLU A 54 -15.49 23.14 -9.79
N LEU A 55 -15.53 23.29 -8.47
CA LEU A 55 -15.07 22.26 -7.54
C LEU A 55 -15.91 20.98 -7.65
N ASN A 56 -17.24 21.11 -7.73
CA ASN A 56 -18.13 19.97 -7.91
C ASN A 56 -17.80 19.23 -9.23
N LYS A 57 -17.64 19.96 -10.34
CA LYS A 57 -17.24 19.37 -11.63
C LYS A 57 -15.89 18.66 -11.55
N TYR A 58 -14.95 19.21 -10.82
CA TYR A 58 -13.64 18.57 -10.61
C TYR A 58 -13.79 17.19 -9.94
N TRP A 59 -14.54 17.13 -8.84
CA TRP A 59 -14.78 15.87 -8.14
C TRP A 59 -15.64 14.90 -8.94
N ASP A 60 -16.69 15.37 -9.62
CA ASP A 60 -17.51 14.53 -10.50
C ASP A 60 -16.68 13.89 -11.61
N ASN A 61 -15.74 14.63 -12.20
CA ASN A 61 -14.86 14.10 -13.24
C ASN A 61 -13.94 12.99 -12.70
N LEU A 62 -13.43 13.13 -11.48
CA LEU A 62 -12.57 12.11 -10.86
C LEU A 62 -13.38 10.89 -10.41
N LEU A 63 -14.49 11.09 -9.71
CA LEU A 63 -15.28 10.01 -9.12
C LEU A 63 -16.06 9.20 -10.17
N ASN A 64 -16.47 9.83 -11.28
CA ASN A 64 -17.18 9.16 -12.38
C ASN A 64 -16.26 8.38 -13.36
N ILE A 65 -14.98 8.22 -13.02
CA ILE A 65 -14.09 7.30 -13.74
C ILE A 65 -14.47 5.86 -13.46
N PHE A 66 -14.88 5.58 -12.22
CA PHE A 66 -15.36 4.27 -11.80
C PHE A 66 -16.60 4.43 -10.93
N THR A 67 -17.72 3.83 -11.35
CA THR A 67 -18.95 3.80 -10.53
C THR A 67 -19.60 2.43 -10.57
N VAL A 68 -20.22 2.04 -9.47
CA VAL A 68 -20.96 0.79 -9.33
C VAL A 68 -22.41 1.06 -8.92
N LYS A 69 -23.32 0.22 -9.40
CA LYS A 69 -24.68 0.05 -8.91
C LYS A 69 -24.88 -1.41 -8.58
N SER A 70 -24.77 -1.74 -7.30
CA SER A 70 -24.85 -3.12 -6.82
C SER A 70 -26.20 -3.47 -6.19
N GLY A 71 -27.09 -2.49 -6.05
CA GLY A 71 -28.31 -2.60 -5.24
C GLY A 71 -28.04 -2.60 -3.74
N ASN A 72 -26.83 -2.31 -3.32
CA ASN A 72 -26.41 -2.16 -1.93
C ASN A 72 -25.86 -0.75 -1.71
N ASP A 73 -26.70 0.14 -1.19
CA ASP A 73 -26.39 1.56 -0.99
C ASP A 73 -25.13 1.81 -0.17
N LYS A 74 -24.80 0.90 0.77
CA LYS A 74 -23.60 1.02 1.60
C LYS A 74 -22.33 0.78 0.80
N LEU A 75 -22.34 -0.25 -0.04
CA LEU A 75 -21.24 -0.52 -0.95
C LEU A 75 -21.10 0.59 -1.98
N ASP A 76 -22.20 0.93 -2.65
CA ASP A 76 -22.22 1.92 -3.73
C ASP A 76 -21.68 3.28 -3.24
N ARG A 77 -22.05 3.71 -2.03
CA ARG A 77 -21.57 4.95 -1.42
C ARG A 77 -20.07 4.93 -1.15
N MET A 78 -19.55 3.81 -0.65
CA MET A 78 -18.12 3.68 -0.38
C MET A 78 -17.32 3.64 -1.68
N VAL A 79 -17.73 2.82 -2.64
CA VAL A 79 -17.02 2.67 -3.91
C VAL A 79 -17.09 3.94 -4.76
N ASN A 80 -18.29 4.52 -4.91
CA ASN A 80 -18.48 5.65 -5.82
C ASN A 80 -17.92 6.98 -5.28
N ILE A 81 -17.74 7.10 -3.95
CA ILE A 81 -17.37 8.38 -3.35
C ILE A 81 -16.20 8.20 -2.36
N TRP A 82 -16.45 7.57 -1.22
CA TRP A 82 -15.60 7.73 -0.05
C TRP A 82 -14.24 7.04 -0.15
N ASN A 83 -14.18 5.83 -0.70
CA ASN A 83 -12.88 5.17 -0.89
C ASN A 83 -12.00 5.97 -1.85
N GLN A 84 -12.54 6.37 -3.01
CA GLN A 84 -11.81 7.15 -4.00
C GLN A 84 -11.39 8.54 -3.45
N TYR A 85 -12.30 9.21 -2.74
CA TYR A 85 -12.01 10.50 -2.10
C TYR A 85 -10.89 10.37 -1.05
N GLN A 86 -10.96 9.35 -0.18
CA GLN A 86 -9.92 9.14 0.82
C GLN A 86 -8.57 8.77 0.20
N CYS A 87 -8.53 7.94 -0.86
CA CYS A 87 -7.31 7.64 -1.59
C CYS A 87 -6.64 8.92 -2.12
N MET A 88 -7.43 9.83 -2.70
CA MET A 88 -6.94 11.12 -3.18
C MET A 88 -6.39 11.99 -2.05
N ILE A 89 -7.08 12.06 -0.90
CA ILE A 89 -6.61 12.80 0.27
C ILE A 89 -5.33 12.20 0.83
N THR A 90 -5.26 10.87 0.97
CA THR A 90 -4.05 10.17 1.43
C THR A 90 -2.86 10.50 0.53
N PHE A 91 -3.05 10.46 -0.79
CA PHE A 91 -2.02 10.85 -1.75
C PHE A 91 -1.61 12.31 -1.61
N CYS A 92 -2.56 13.24 -1.59
CA CYS A 92 -2.28 14.68 -1.50
C CYS A 92 -1.53 15.05 -0.21
N MET A 93 -1.88 14.40 0.90
CA MET A 93 -1.27 14.61 2.21
C MET A 93 -0.03 13.76 2.45
N SER A 94 0.29 12.82 1.56
CA SER A 94 1.43 11.93 1.65
C SER A 94 1.50 11.17 3.00
N ARG A 95 0.34 10.73 3.49
CA ARG A 95 0.14 10.13 4.82
C ARG A 95 0.68 10.99 5.98
N SER A 96 0.70 12.31 5.80
CA SER A 96 1.17 13.25 6.81
C SER A 96 0.13 14.38 6.96
N ALA A 97 -0.64 14.35 8.04
CA ALA A 97 -1.73 15.29 8.25
C ALA A 97 -1.24 16.73 8.40
N SER A 98 -0.14 16.92 9.10
CA SER A 98 0.40 18.25 9.35
C SER A 98 1.78 18.21 10.00
N PHE A 99 2.40 19.36 10.05
CA PHE A 99 3.58 19.62 10.85
C PHE A 99 3.40 19.19 12.34
N PHE A 100 2.21 19.38 12.88
CA PHE A 100 1.91 19.02 14.28
C PHE A 100 1.84 17.53 14.50
N GLU A 101 1.39 16.76 13.52
CA GLU A 101 1.30 15.32 13.63
C GLU A 101 2.67 14.66 13.41
N SER A 102 3.36 15.05 12.34
CA SER A 102 4.53 14.32 11.85
C SER A 102 5.84 15.08 12.02
N GLY A 103 5.80 16.38 12.31
CA GLY A 103 6.98 17.25 12.29
C GLY A 103 7.52 17.49 10.88
N ILE A 104 8.56 18.31 10.78
CA ILE A 104 9.22 18.61 9.49
C ILE A 104 10.21 17.55 9.04
N GLY A 105 10.61 16.66 9.95
CA GLY A 105 11.58 15.60 9.68
C GLY A 105 10.98 14.34 9.06
N ARG A 106 9.65 14.16 9.12
CA ARG A 106 9.01 12.96 8.59
C ARG A 106 9.04 12.98 7.07
N GLY A 107 9.52 11.87 6.49
CA GLY A 107 9.52 11.63 5.07
C GLY A 107 8.24 10.95 4.59
N MET A 108 8.14 10.80 3.27
CA MET A 108 7.16 9.93 2.61
C MET A 108 7.74 8.52 2.54
N GLY A 109 6.96 7.52 2.98
CA GLY A 109 7.39 6.12 2.92
C GLY A 109 7.56 5.64 1.48
N PHE A 110 8.63 4.92 1.22
CA PHE A 110 8.90 4.29 -0.07
C PHE A 110 7.79 3.28 -0.43
N ARG A 111 7.55 2.29 0.44
CA ARG A 111 6.48 1.31 0.26
C ARG A 111 5.10 1.93 0.31
N ASP A 112 4.89 2.87 1.22
CA ASP A 112 3.60 3.53 1.42
C ASP A 112 3.14 4.26 0.16
N SER A 113 4.04 5.00 -0.47
CA SER A 113 3.75 5.76 -1.69
C SER A 113 3.44 4.84 -2.87
N ASN A 114 4.13 3.70 -2.98
CA ASN A 114 3.85 2.70 -4.02
C ASN A 114 2.51 1.98 -3.81
N GLN A 115 2.16 1.66 -2.56
CA GLN A 115 0.87 1.06 -2.24
C GLN A 115 -0.30 2.03 -2.48
N ASP A 116 -0.12 3.31 -2.14
CA ASP A 116 -1.17 4.31 -2.34
C ASP A 116 -1.51 4.53 -3.83
N LEU A 117 -0.57 4.22 -4.74
CA LEU A 117 -0.79 4.34 -6.20
C LEU A 117 -2.04 3.58 -6.67
N VAL A 118 -2.28 2.36 -6.19
CA VAL A 118 -3.44 1.56 -6.63
C VAL A 118 -4.78 2.18 -6.26
N GLY A 119 -4.78 3.10 -5.30
CA GLY A 119 -5.98 3.82 -4.87
C GLY A 119 -6.34 5.04 -5.73
N PHE A 120 -5.38 5.61 -6.51
CA PHE A 120 -5.62 6.85 -7.24
C PHE A 120 -5.08 6.87 -8.68
N VAL A 121 -4.35 5.86 -9.12
CA VAL A 121 -3.74 5.83 -10.46
C VAL A 121 -4.76 6.04 -11.58
N HIS A 122 -5.96 5.52 -11.43
CA HIS A 122 -7.05 5.69 -12.39
C HIS A 122 -7.57 7.13 -12.47
N GLN A 123 -7.39 7.94 -11.44
CA GLN A 123 -7.90 9.32 -11.35
C GLN A 123 -6.91 10.35 -11.86
N ILE A 124 -5.62 10.20 -11.53
CA ILE A 124 -4.57 11.19 -11.83
C ILE A 124 -3.26 10.50 -12.27
N PRO A 125 -3.29 9.77 -13.40
CA PRO A 125 -2.16 8.96 -13.84
C PRO A 125 -0.86 9.74 -14.04
N GLU A 126 -0.93 11.01 -14.47
CA GLU A 126 0.27 11.85 -14.66
C GLU A 126 1.01 12.10 -13.33
N ARG A 127 0.27 12.27 -12.24
CA ARG A 127 0.85 12.44 -10.91
C ARG A 127 1.36 11.13 -10.35
N ALA A 128 0.69 10.01 -10.66
CA ALA A 128 1.17 8.68 -10.35
C ALA A 128 2.51 8.39 -11.03
N ARG A 129 2.63 8.70 -12.32
CA ARG A 129 3.87 8.58 -13.10
C ARG A 129 5.02 9.33 -12.45
N GLN A 130 4.80 10.60 -12.12
CA GLN A 130 5.84 11.42 -11.46
C GLN A 130 6.24 10.86 -10.10
N ARG A 131 5.29 10.35 -9.32
CA ARG A 131 5.57 9.74 -8.02
C ARG A 131 6.45 8.50 -8.15
N ILE A 132 6.22 7.65 -9.15
CA ILE A 132 7.05 6.46 -9.41
C ILE A 132 8.50 6.87 -9.69
N ILE A 133 8.71 7.88 -10.53
CA ILE A 133 10.04 8.40 -10.86
C ILE A 133 10.72 9.00 -9.61
N ASP A 134 10.00 9.80 -8.83
CA ASP A 134 10.52 10.41 -7.59
C ASP A 134 10.97 9.33 -6.59
N ILE A 135 10.20 8.25 -6.44
CA ILE A 135 10.51 7.14 -5.53
C ILE A 135 11.69 6.34 -6.04
N ALA A 136 11.68 5.94 -7.32
CA ALA A 136 12.74 5.15 -7.93
C ALA A 136 14.11 5.85 -7.82
N SER A 137 14.15 7.18 -7.88
CA SER A 137 15.38 7.96 -7.74
C SER A 137 16.04 7.85 -6.35
N THR A 138 15.36 7.29 -5.36
CA THR A 138 15.89 7.04 -4.02
C THR A 138 16.39 5.60 -3.81
N GLN A 139 16.31 4.75 -4.84
CA GLN A 139 16.84 3.40 -4.80
C GLN A 139 18.37 3.40 -4.83
N PHE A 140 19.01 2.41 -4.18
CA PHE A 140 20.44 2.20 -4.22
C PHE A 140 20.86 1.32 -5.41
N PRO A 141 22.14 1.36 -5.84
CA PRO A 141 22.62 0.52 -6.94
C PRO A 141 22.53 -0.99 -6.70
N ASP A 142 22.45 -1.43 -5.44
CA ASP A 142 22.26 -2.83 -5.07
C ASP A 142 20.79 -3.27 -5.02
N GLY A 143 19.88 -2.34 -5.31
CA GLY A 143 18.42 -2.56 -5.31
C GLY A 143 17.73 -2.27 -3.98
N GLY A 144 18.47 -2.09 -2.89
CA GLY A 144 17.91 -1.58 -1.64
C GLY A 144 17.37 -0.16 -1.83
N CYS A 145 16.60 0.32 -0.86
CA CYS A 145 15.95 1.62 -0.97
C CYS A 145 16.09 2.41 0.33
N TYR A 146 16.02 3.75 0.24
CA TYR A 146 15.66 4.51 1.42
C TYR A 146 14.23 4.17 1.83
N HIS A 147 14.03 3.91 3.11
CA HIS A 147 12.69 3.65 3.64
C HIS A 147 11.76 4.85 3.51
N GLN A 148 12.31 6.06 3.53
CA GLN A 148 11.59 7.32 3.37
C GLN A 148 12.37 8.32 2.52
N TYR A 149 11.66 9.21 1.85
CA TYR A 149 12.24 10.37 1.16
C TYR A 149 11.53 11.67 1.55
N GLN A 150 12.23 12.79 1.40
CA GLN A 150 11.71 14.10 1.78
C GLN A 150 10.81 14.70 0.68
N PRO A 151 9.58 15.10 0.99
CA PRO A 151 8.61 15.56 -0.02
C PRO A 151 9.08 16.78 -0.82
N LEU A 152 9.80 17.72 -0.17
CA LEU A 152 10.23 18.97 -0.81
C LEU A 152 11.47 18.80 -1.67
N THR A 153 12.44 18.03 -1.21
CA THR A 153 13.73 17.85 -1.91
C THR A 153 13.75 16.65 -2.82
N LYS A 154 12.80 15.71 -2.66
CA LYS A 154 12.74 14.41 -3.35
C LYS A 154 13.97 13.54 -3.09
N ARG A 155 14.68 13.75 -2.00
CA ARG A 155 15.87 13.00 -1.61
C ARG A 155 15.56 11.98 -0.53
N GLY A 156 16.29 10.88 -0.55
CA GLY A 156 16.24 9.87 0.50
C GLY A 156 16.54 10.44 1.88
N ASN A 157 15.91 9.89 2.91
CA ASN A 157 16.08 10.31 4.30
C ASN A 157 17.18 9.50 4.98
N ASN A 158 18.37 10.07 5.11
CA ASN A 158 19.53 9.41 5.73
C ASN A 158 19.32 9.09 7.22
N ASP A 159 18.49 9.85 7.93
CA ASP A 159 18.25 9.62 9.36
C ASP A 159 17.52 8.30 9.62
N ILE A 160 16.64 7.93 8.68
CA ILE A 160 15.96 6.63 8.71
C ILE A 160 16.81 5.56 7.99
N GLY A 161 17.41 5.93 6.85
CA GLY A 161 18.21 5.01 6.04
C GLY A 161 17.38 3.99 5.29
N GLY A 162 17.97 2.83 5.01
CA GLY A 162 17.37 1.70 4.31
C GLY A 162 17.44 0.40 5.10
N GLY A 163 17.40 -0.73 4.39
CA GLY A 163 17.54 -2.07 4.95
C GLY A 163 16.22 -2.77 5.30
N PHE A 164 15.10 -2.24 4.82
CA PHE A 164 13.79 -2.89 4.82
C PHE A 164 13.67 -3.66 3.50
N ASN A 165 13.79 -4.97 3.56
CA ASN A 165 14.00 -5.77 2.34
C ASN A 165 12.71 -6.05 1.54
N ASP A 166 11.55 -5.62 2.02
CA ASP A 166 10.31 -5.58 1.24
C ASP A 166 10.21 -4.36 0.32
N ASP A 167 10.86 -3.24 0.68
CA ASP A 167 10.76 -1.96 -0.03
C ASP A 167 10.95 -2.09 -1.56
N PRO A 168 11.98 -2.81 -2.08
CA PRO A 168 12.18 -2.93 -3.52
C PRO A 168 11.00 -3.55 -4.29
N CYS A 169 10.29 -4.52 -3.71
CA CYS A 169 9.15 -5.16 -4.36
C CYS A 169 7.98 -4.20 -4.61
N TRP A 170 7.82 -3.21 -3.76
CA TRP A 170 6.74 -2.24 -3.89
C TRP A 170 6.90 -1.31 -5.09
N LEU A 171 8.13 -1.03 -5.52
CA LEU A 171 8.37 -0.26 -6.76
C LEU A 171 7.83 -1.01 -7.98
N ILE A 172 7.99 -2.33 -8.01
CA ILE A 172 7.45 -3.19 -9.07
C ILE A 172 5.93 -3.16 -9.03
N PHE A 173 5.34 -3.36 -7.84
CA PHE A 173 3.90 -3.35 -7.62
C PHE A 173 3.25 -2.05 -8.13
N GLY A 174 3.77 -0.88 -7.70
CA GLY A 174 3.24 0.42 -8.11
C GLY A 174 3.43 0.72 -9.59
N THR A 175 4.61 0.41 -10.15
CA THR A 175 4.91 0.66 -11.56
C THR A 175 4.05 -0.20 -12.49
N ILE A 176 3.87 -1.47 -12.16
CA ILE A 176 3.04 -2.38 -12.98
C ILE A 176 1.56 -2.00 -12.89
N ALA A 177 1.07 -1.61 -11.71
CA ALA A 177 -0.29 -1.08 -11.58
C ALA A 177 -0.52 0.15 -12.47
N TYR A 178 0.46 1.07 -12.53
CA TYR A 178 0.41 2.22 -13.43
C TYR A 178 0.37 1.81 -14.91
N ILE A 179 1.24 0.89 -15.34
CA ILE A 179 1.29 0.45 -16.74
C ILE A 179 -0.01 -0.27 -17.13
N LYS A 180 -0.52 -1.16 -16.28
CA LYS A 180 -1.78 -1.88 -16.51
C LYS A 180 -2.97 -0.92 -16.59
N GLU A 181 -3.00 0.14 -15.79
CA GLU A 181 -4.06 1.14 -15.83
C GLU A 181 -3.99 2.02 -17.09
N THR A 182 -2.81 2.52 -17.42
CA THR A 182 -2.63 3.57 -18.43
C THR A 182 -2.29 3.06 -19.84
N GLY A 183 -1.64 1.89 -19.93
CA GLY A 183 -0.98 1.43 -21.15
C GLY A 183 0.30 2.20 -21.49
N ASP A 184 0.80 3.03 -20.59
CA ASP A 184 2.02 3.83 -20.81
C ASP A 184 3.28 3.05 -20.46
N PHE A 185 3.77 2.27 -21.42
CA PHE A 185 5.06 1.58 -21.31
C PHE A 185 6.27 2.54 -21.41
N SER A 186 6.08 3.78 -21.88
CA SER A 186 7.18 4.74 -22.05
C SER A 186 7.86 5.09 -20.73
N ILE A 187 7.16 4.93 -19.60
CA ILE A 187 7.72 5.14 -18.26
C ILE A 187 8.96 4.29 -18.03
N LEU A 188 9.03 3.09 -18.61
CA LEU A 188 10.14 2.16 -18.44
C LEU A 188 11.46 2.67 -19.04
N ASN A 189 11.39 3.60 -20.02
CA ASN A 189 12.56 4.24 -20.63
C ASN A 189 13.04 5.49 -19.89
N GLU A 190 12.31 5.95 -18.87
CA GLU A 190 12.73 7.10 -18.08
C GLU A 190 14.10 6.82 -17.43
N GLN A 191 15.01 7.79 -17.62
CA GLN A 191 16.34 7.71 -17.04
C GLN A 191 16.32 8.24 -15.61
N VAL A 192 16.49 7.35 -14.66
CA VAL A 192 16.32 7.62 -13.23
C VAL A 192 17.65 7.38 -12.51
N PRO A 193 18.16 8.33 -11.69
CA PRO A 193 19.39 8.15 -10.96
C PRO A 193 19.22 7.21 -9.75
N PHE A 194 20.27 6.51 -9.36
CA PHE A 194 20.36 5.88 -8.05
C PHE A 194 20.74 6.90 -6.98
N ASP A 195 20.16 6.77 -5.77
CA ASP A 195 20.46 7.61 -4.60
C ASP A 195 20.43 9.13 -4.92
N ASN A 196 19.57 9.55 -5.82
CA ASN A 196 19.50 10.93 -6.32
C ASN A 196 20.86 11.48 -6.83
N GLN A 197 21.81 10.62 -7.27
CA GLN A 197 23.14 11.02 -7.71
C GLN A 197 23.16 11.29 -9.22
N PRO A 198 23.38 12.52 -9.68
CA PRO A 198 23.53 12.80 -11.11
C PRO A 198 24.67 11.99 -11.73
N GLY A 199 24.43 11.42 -12.91
CA GLY A 199 25.40 10.59 -13.64
C GLY A 199 25.30 9.09 -13.35
N SER A 200 24.33 8.69 -12.51
CA SER A 200 24.05 7.26 -12.23
C SER A 200 22.74 6.78 -12.87
N GLU A 201 22.18 7.57 -13.80
CA GLU A 201 20.89 7.30 -14.41
C GLU A 201 20.92 6.01 -15.22
N VAL A 202 19.90 5.18 -15.00
CA VAL A 202 19.56 4.01 -15.81
C VAL A 202 18.06 4.04 -16.10
N SER A 203 17.57 3.18 -16.97
CA SER A 203 16.14 3.09 -17.24
C SER A 203 15.36 2.65 -16.01
N LEU A 204 14.11 3.06 -15.91
CA LEU A 204 13.21 2.55 -14.86
C LEU A 204 13.08 1.02 -14.94
N PHE A 205 13.13 0.44 -16.14
CA PHE A 205 13.11 -1.02 -16.30
C PHE A 205 14.30 -1.69 -15.58
N GLU A 206 15.50 -1.11 -15.67
CA GLU A 206 16.66 -1.61 -14.92
C GLU A 206 16.47 -1.46 -13.40
N HIS A 207 15.83 -0.38 -12.91
CA HIS A 207 15.43 -0.25 -11.51
C HIS A 207 14.53 -1.39 -11.05
N LEU A 208 13.53 -1.79 -11.86
CA LEU A 208 12.66 -2.93 -11.55
C LEU A 208 13.45 -4.24 -11.50
N LYS A 209 14.32 -4.47 -12.48
CA LYS A 209 15.17 -5.66 -12.54
C LYS A 209 16.11 -5.77 -11.33
N ILE A 210 16.75 -4.67 -10.95
CA ILE A 210 17.61 -4.60 -9.76
C ILE A 210 16.79 -4.82 -8.47
N SER A 211 15.56 -4.33 -8.40
CA SER A 211 14.64 -4.60 -7.28
C SER A 211 14.40 -6.11 -7.08
N MET A 212 14.09 -6.83 -8.17
CA MET A 212 13.93 -8.29 -8.11
C MET A 212 15.23 -8.99 -7.71
N ASN A 213 16.36 -8.54 -8.27
CA ASN A 213 17.68 -9.10 -7.96
C ASN A 213 18.07 -8.87 -6.50
N HIS A 214 17.66 -7.76 -5.89
CA HIS A 214 17.90 -7.50 -4.47
C HIS A 214 17.35 -8.62 -3.59
N VAL A 215 16.10 -9.05 -3.83
CA VAL A 215 15.50 -10.15 -3.08
C VAL A 215 16.24 -11.47 -3.35
N ILE A 216 16.51 -11.79 -4.62
CA ILE A 216 17.19 -13.04 -5.01
C ILE A 216 18.61 -13.13 -4.41
N ASN A 217 19.30 -12.01 -4.30
CA ASN A 217 20.66 -11.93 -3.77
C ASN A 217 20.69 -11.91 -2.22
N ASN A 218 19.55 -11.73 -1.57
CA ASN A 218 19.42 -11.64 -0.11
C ASN A 218 18.50 -12.75 0.43
N LEU A 219 18.86 -14.01 0.16
CA LEU A 219 18.18 -15.18 0.69
C LEU A 219 18.91 -15.75 1.89
N GLY A 220 18.13 -16.20 2.87
CA GLY A 220 18.62 -16.85 4.08
C GLY A 220 18.83 -18.36 3.94
N PRO A 221 19.06 -19.07 5.07
CA PRO A 221 19.36 -20.51 5.08
C PRO A 221 18.25 -21.38 4.47
N HIS A 222 16.98 -20.97 4.60
CA HIS A 222 15.82 -21.70 4.05
C HIS A 222 15.49 -21.29 2.61
N LYS A 223 16.32 -20.44 1.97
CA LYS A 223 16.03 -19.85 0.66
C LYS A 223 14.84 -18.90 0.65
N LEU A 224 14.47 -18.41 1.80
CA LEU A 224 13.48 -17.36 1.99
C LEU A 224 14.18 -15.98 2.05
N PRO A 225 13.49 -14.89 1.72
CA PRO A 225 14.09 -13.56 1.74
C PRO A 225 14.52 -13.15 3.16
N LEU A 226 15.72 -12.59 3.28
CA LEU A 226 16.15 -11.95 4.53
C LEU A 226 15.26 -10.74 4.82
N ILE A 227 14.80 -10.62 6.07
CA ILE A 227 13.92 -9.54 6.49
C ILE A 227 14.63 -8.18 6.56
N GLY A 228 15.96 -8.17 6.77
CA GLY A 228 16.71 -6.95 7.03
C GLY A 228 16.40 -6.35 8.41
N ARG A 229 16.17 -5.04 8.46
CA ARG A 229 15.75 -4.33 9.69
C ARG A 229 14.34 -4.72 10.13
N ALA A 230 13.44 -4.81 9.16
CA ALA A 230 12.08 -5.29 9.26
C ALA A 230 11.52 -5.47 7.85
N ASP A 231 10.34 -6.03 7.71
CA ASP A 231 9.52 -5.97 6.48
C ASP A 231 8.42 -4.89 6.65
N TRP A 232 7.25 -5.08 6.01
CA TRP A 232 6.10 -4.17 6.14
C TRP A 232 5.75 -3.86 7.61
N ASN A 233 5.95 -4.82 8.50
CA ASN A 233 5.79 -4.62 9.93
C ASN A 233 7.10 -4.07 10.52
N ASP A 234 7.25 -2.75 10.51
CA ASP A 234 8.45 -2.05 11.00
C ASP A 234 8.84 -2.43 12.44
N CYS A 235 7.88 -2.95 13.19
CA CYS A 235 8.04 -3.28 14.60
C CYS A 235 8.48 -4.73 14.85
N LEU A 236 8.55 -5.57 13.80
CA LEU A 236 9.05 -6.94 13.88
C LEU A 236 10.56 -6.97 13.63
N ASN A 237 11.36 -6.86 14.69
CA ASN A 237 12.79 -6.57 14.62
C ASN A 237 13.65 -7.79 14.96
N LEU A 238 13.57 -8.85 14.15
CA LEU A 238 14.16 -10.16 14.40
C LEU A 238 15.70 -10.22 14.34
N ASN A 239 16.36 -9.11 14.00
CA ASN A 239 17.83 -8.96 13.96
C ASN A 239 18.34 -7.89 14.93
N CYS A 240 17.54 -7.38 15.87
CA CYS A 240 17.91 -6.22 16.67
C CYS A 240 18.47 -6.59 18.06
N PHE A 241 17.75 -7.34 18.86
CA PHE A 241 18.11 -7.78 20.23
C PHE A 241 18.40 -6.65 21.21
N SER A 242 17.70 -5.53 21.13
CA SER A 242 17.79 -4.45 22.10
C SER A 242 16.79 -4.63 23.24
N TRP A 243 17.23 -4.34 24.47
CA TRP A 243 16.35 -4.23 25.64
C TRP A 243 15.58 -2.90 25.67
N ASP A 244 15.94 -1.94 24.82
CA ASP A 244 15.17 -0.71 24.60
C ASP A 244 14.37 -0.84 23.31
N PRO A 245 13.02 -0.90 23.38
CA PRO A 245 12.18 -0.96 22.17
C PRO A 245 12.39 0.20 21.20
N ASN A 246 12.88 1.36 21.67
CA ASN A 246 13.15 2.52 20.81
C ASN A 246 14.42 2.35 19.96
N GLU A 247 15.23 1.33 20.23
CA GLU A 247 16.42 0.98 19.44
C GLU A 247 16.12 -0.09 18.37
N SER A 248 14.86 -0.23 17.96
CA SER A 248 14.40 -1.25 17.01
C SER A 248 15.12 -1.24 15.65
N PHE A 249 15.73 -0.12 15.27
CA PHE A 249 16.52 0.00 14.04
C PHE A 249 17.99 -0.39 14.20
N GLN A 250 18.43 -0.80 15.37
CA GLN A 250 19.76 -1.37 15.60
C GLN A 250 19.76 -2.81 15.08
N THR A 251 20.53 -3.11 14.05
CA THR A 251 20.62 -4.47 13.52
C THR A 251 21.91 -5.16 13.94
N THR A 252 21.94 -6.47 13.84
CA THR A 252 23.17 -7.28 14.02
C THR A 252 24.27 -6.89 13.06
N GLU A 253 23.96 -6.23 11.94
CA GLU A 253 24.96 -5.66 11.02
C GLU A 253 25.87 -4.65 11.74
N ASN A 254 25.30 -3.83 12.62
CA ASN A 254 26.08 -2.90 13.44
C ASN A 254 27.03 -3.59 14.42
N LYS A 255 26.80 -4.89 14.68
CA LYS A 255 27.65 -5.76 15.51
C LYS A 255 28.58 -6.64 14.67
N GLY A 256 28.55 -6.50 13.33
CA GLY A 256 29.35 -7.29 12.42
C GLY A 256 28.88 -8.74 12.21
N GLU A 257 27.66 -9.08 12.66
CA GLU A 257 27.12 -10.44 12.60
C GLU A 257 26.21 -10.67 11.37
N GLY A 258 25.86 -9.59 10.66
CA GLY A 258 24.96 -9.60 9.52
C GLY A 258 23.49 -9.87 9.88
N SER A 259 22.63 -9.86 8.87
CA SER A 259 21.21 -10.19 8.98
C SER A 259 21.00 -11.65 8.60
N LYS A 260 20.18 -12.39 9.37
CA LYS A 260 19.89 -13.82 9.12
C LYS A 260 18.42 -14.18 9.18
N ALA A 261 17.60 -13.36 9.85
CA ALA A 261 16.18 -13.61 9.96
C ALA A 261 15.49 -13.52 8.59
N GLU A 262 14.53 -14.40 8.33
CA GLU A 262 13.85 -14.58 7.04
C GLU A 262 12.36 -14.26 7.16
N SER A 263 11.75 -13.68 6.10
CA SER A 263 10.35 -13.25 6.08
C SER A 263 9.50 -14.02 5.07
N LEU A 264 8.44 -14.66 5.54
CA LEU A 264 7.43 -15.30 4.68
C LEU A 264 6.52 -14.27 4.00
N MET A 265 6.32 -13.11 4.63
CA MET A 265 5.58 -12.01 4.02
C MET A 265 6.30 -11.50 2.76
N ILE A 266 7.62 -11.26 2.83
CA ILE A 266 8.41 -10.86 1.65
C ILE A 266 8.41 -11.98 0.60
N ALA A 267 8.47 -13.24 0.99
CA ALA A 267 8.41 -14.35 0.05
C ALA A 267 7.10 -14.36 -0.76
N GLY A 268 5.95 -14.19 -0.10
CA GLY A 268 4.65 -14.06 -0.78
C GLY A 268 4.58 -12.82 -1.67
N LEU A 269 5.04 -11.66 -1.19
CA LEU A 269 5.12 -10.43 -1.98
C LEU A 269 6.02 -10.58 -3.21
N PHE A 270 7.18 -11.25 -3.07
CA PHE A 270 8.08 -11.55 -4.18
C PHE A 270 7.40 -12.42 -5.24
N VAL A 271 6.65 -13.44 -4.84
CA VAL A 271 5.93 -14.31 -5.79
C VAL A 271 4.86 -13.51 -6.55
N VAL A 272 4.09 -12.63 -5.87
CA VAL A 272 3.11 -11.76 -6.52
C VAL A 272 3.77 -10.84 -7.54
N THR A 273 4.74 -10.05 -7.08
CA THR A 273 5.42 -9.04 -7.93
C THR A 273 6.29 -9.69 -9.00
N GLY A 274 6.85 -10.86 -8.74
CA GLY A 274 7.62 -11.65 -9.69
C GLY A 274 6.77 -12.18 -10.84
N LYS A 275 5.58 -12.72 -10.55
CA LYS A 275 4.61 -13.12 -11.58
C LYS A 275 4.22 -11.94 -12.47
N ASP A 276 3.96 -10.79 -11.87
CA ASP A 276 3.65 -9.57 -12.60
C ASP A 276 4.84 -9.08 -13.47
N TYR A 277 6.06 -9.15 -12.94
CA TYR A 277 7.27 -8.79 -13.68
C TYR A 277 7.53 -9.76 -14.86
N VAL A 278 7.32 -11.06 -14.67
CA VAL A 278 7.40 -12.06 -15.76
C VAL A 278 6.38 -11.73 -16.86
N ALA A 279 5.15 -11.38 -16.49
CA ALA A 279 4.12 -10.99 -17.44
C ALA A 279 4.50 -9.69 -18.18
N LEU A 280 5.10 -8.71 -17.48
CA LEU A 280 5.62 -7.48 -18.09
C LEU A 280 6.71 -7.80 -19.12
N CYS A 281 7.70 -8.63 -18.78
CA CYS A 281 8.76 -9.01 -19.73
C CYS A 281 8.20 -9.71 -20.96
N LYS A 282 7.24 -10.62 -20.81
CA LYS A 282 6.56 -11.27 -21.95
C LYS A 282 5.79 -10.28 -22.83
N GLN A 283 5.14 -9.28 -22.22
CA GLN A 283 4.47 -8.23 -22.97
C GLN A 283 5.47 -7.35 -23.74
N LEU A 284 6.59 -6.98 -23.12
CA LEU A 284 7.66 -6.21 -23.75
C LEU A 284 8.29 -6.98 -24.92
N ALA A 285 8.48 -8.29 -24.81
CA ALA A 285 8.94 -9.13 -25.90
C ALA A 285 7.99 -9.03 -27.11
N LYS A 286 6.68 -9.16 -26.87
CA LYS A 286 5.65 -9.02 -27.92
C LYS A 286 5.68 -7.63 -28.56
N ASP A 287 5.70 -6.57 -27.75
CA ASP A 287 5.66 -5.18 -28.23
C ASP A 287 6.92 -4.77 -28.97
N SER A 288 8.08 -5.33 -28.64
CA SER A 288 9.35 -5.07 -29.34
C SER A 288 9.29 -5.50 -30.81
N VAL A 289 8.59 -6.58 -31.10
CA VAL A 289 8.38 -7.11 -32.47
C VAL A 289 7.26 -6.37 -33.18
N GLU A 290 6.10 -6.24 -32.56
CA GLU A 290 4.89 -5.70 -33.19
C GLU A 290 4.96 -4.19 -33.41
N ASN A 291 5.53 -3.45 -32.43
CA ASN A 291 5.48 -1.98 -32.38
C ASN A 291 6.85 -1.33 -32.56
N ASN A 292 7.92 -2.10 -32.69
CA ASN A 292 9.32 -1.62 -32.71
C ASN A 292 9.65 -0.68 -31.52
N SER A 293 9.04 -0.96 -30.37
CA SER A 293 9.18 -0.21 -29.12
C SER A 293 9.98 -1.02 -28.11
N ALA A 294 11.31 -0.94 -28.21
CA ALA A 294 12.20 -1.57 -27.24
C ALA A 294 12.52 -0.63 -26.09
N VAL A 295 12.56 -1.17 -24.86
CA VAL A 295 13.16 -0.51 -23.71
C VAL A 295 14.65 -0.83 -23.69
N ASP A 296 15.51 0.15 -23.48
CA ASP A 296 16.97 0.03 -23.48
C ASP A 296 17.58 -0.58 -24.76
N GLY A 297 16.83 -0.62 -25.85
CA GLY A 297 17.27 -1.25 -27.10
C GLY A 297 17.39 -2.78 -27.03
N LEU A 298 16.77 -3.42 -26.02
CA LEU A 298 16.74 -4.87 -25.85
C LEU A 298 15.96 -5.56 -26.97
N ALA A 299 16.39 -6.72 -27.40
CA ALA A 299 15.71 -7.57 -28.36
C ALA A 299 14.65 -8.46 -27.70
N GLU A 300 13.77 -9.04 -28.51
CA GLU A 300 12.74 -9.97 -28.05
C GLU A 300 13.32 -11.10 -27.18
N GLU A 301 14.45 -11.67 -27.62
CA GLU A 301 15.12 -12.77 -26.94
C GLU A 301 15.61 -12.38 -25.54
N ASP A 302 16.03 -11.13 -25.34
CA ASP A 302 16.52 -10.62 -24.05
C ASP A 302 15.37 -10.56 -23.02
N TYR A 303 14.18 -10.12 -23.46
CA TYR A 303 13.00 -10.10 -22.60
C TYR A 303 12.50 -11.49 -22.26
N PHE A 304 12.51 -12.44 -23.21
CA PHE A 304 12.15 -13.83 -22.92
C PHE A 304 13.16 -14.49 -21.98
N ALA A 305 14.44 -14.26 -22.17
CA ALA A 305 15.48 -14.79 -21.27
C ALA A 305 15.31 -14.24 -19.85
N GLU A 306 15.00 -12.95 -19.70
CA GLU A 306 14.72 -12.35 -18.39
C GLU A 306 13.42 -12.89 -17.78
N ALA A 307 12.36 -13.08 -18.57
CA ALA A 307 11.12 -13.69 -18.12
C ALA A 307 11.33 -15.14 -17.62
N GLU A 308 12.11 -15.96 -18.35
CA GLU A 308 12.43 -17.34 -17.95
C GLU A 308 13.26 -17.37 -16.66
N ARG A 309 14.28 -16.51 -16.57
CA ARG A 309 15.11 -16.37 -15.37
C ARG A 309 14.27 -16.02 -14.13
N MET A 310 13.37 -15.06 -14.28
CA MET A 310 12.53 -14.62 -13.18
C MET A 310 11.46 -15.65 -12.84
N GLN A 311 10.88 -16.34 -13.86
CA GLN A 311 9.93 -17.42 -13.61
C GLN A 311 10.59 -18.51 -12.76
N GLN A 312 11.82 -18.90 -13.07
CA GLN A 312 12.55 -19.89 -12.25
C GLN A 312 12.74 -19.39 -10.81
N ALA A 313 13.07 -18.12 -10.60
CA ALA A 313 13.21 -17.57 -9.26
C ALA A 313 11.88 -17.55 -8.49
N VAL A 314 10.77 -17.28 -9.18
CA VAL A 314 9.41 -17.35 -8.60
C VAL A 314 9.05 -18.78 -8.22
N ASP A 315 9.34 -19.75 -9.09
CA ASP A 315 9.07 -21.17 -8.83
C ASP A 315 9.93 -21.69 -7.66
N ASP A 316 11.21 -21.32 -7.61
CA ASP A 316 12.11 -21.66 -6.50
C ASP A 316 11.64 -21.08 -5.17
N MET A 317 11.09 -19.86 -5.17
CA MET A 317 10.52 -19.23 -3.98
C MET A 317 9.22 -19.91 -3.53
N ASP A 318 8.32 -20.24 -4.46
CA ASP A 318 7.09 -21.00 -4.17
C ASP A 318 7.42 -22.33 -3.50
N GLU A 319 8.38 -23.06 -4.05
CA GLU A 319 8.87 -24.32 -3.48
C GLU A 319 9.52 -24.13 -2.09
N ALA A 320 10.30 -23.06 -1.89
CA ALA A 320 10.90 -22.76 -0.60
C ALA A 320 9.82 -22.46 0.47
N VAL A 321 8.78 -21.68 0.11
CA VAL A 321 7.65 -21.41 1.01
C VAL A 321 6.89 -22.69 1.36
N LYS A 322 6.54 -23.53 0.38
CA LYS A 322 5.87 -24.82 0.64
C LYS A 322 6.69 -25.71 1.56
N LYS A 323 7.99 -25.78 1.34
CA LYS A 323 8.89 -26.69 2.08
C LYS A 323 9.24 -26.19 3.47
N HIS A 324 9.49 -24.91 3.63
CA HIS A 324 10.04 -24.33 4.86
C HIS A 324 9.08 -23.35 5.55
N GLY A 325 8.13 -22.79 4.82
CA GLY A 325 7.18 -21.81 5.34
C GLY A 325 5.84 -22.38 5.79
N TRP A 326 5.59 -23.67 5.63
CA TRP A 326 4.33 -24.31 5.99
C TRP A 326 4.39 -25.02 7.34
N ASP A 327 3.48 -24.68 8.28
CA ASP A 327 3.43 -25.21 9.64
C ASP A 327 2.31 -26.24 9.86
N GLY A 328 1.85 -26.89 8.77
CA GLY A 328 0.82 -27.93 8.82
C GLY A 328 -0.60 -27.43 8.54
N GLU A 329 -0.98 -26.27 9.07
CA GLU A 329 -2.31 -25.66 8.88
C GLU A 329 -2.26 -24.21 8.39
N TRP A 330 -1.14 -23.52 8.53
CA TRP A 330 -0.96 -22.14 8.06
C TRP A 330 0.49 -21.83 7.70
N PHE A 331 0.74 -20.67 7.09
CA PHE A 331 2.09 -20.20 6.76
C PHE A 331 2.74 -19.55 7.99
N LEU A 332 4.00 -19.91 8.25
CA LEU A 332 4.85 -19.23 9.25
C LEU A 332 4.91 -17.72 8.99
N ARG A 333 5.23 -16.94 10.00
CA ARG A 333 5.53 -15.51 9.83
C ARG A 333 6.96 -15.29 9.36
N ALA A 334 7.90 -15.96 10.00
CA ALA A 334 9.33 -15.73 9.82
C ALA A 334 10.17 -16.86 10.42
N TYR A 335 11.46 -16.83 10.13
CA TYR A 335 12.51 -17.42 10.96
C TYR A 335 13.30 -16.30 11.62
N ASP A 336 13.57 -16.42 12.92
CA ASP A 336 14.38 -15.45 13.64
C ASP A 336 15.89 -15.58 13.29
N PHE A 337 16.71 -14.72 13.88
CA PHE A 337 18.16 -14.73 13.67
C PHE A 337 18.82 -16.07 14.01
N PHE A 338 18.27 -16.84 14.93
CA PHE A 338 18.79 -18.14 15.38
C PHE A 338 18.20 -19.33 14.59
N GLY A 339 17.24 -19.08 13.72
CA GLY A 339 16.55 -20.11 12.93
C GLY A 339 15.34 -20.72 13.65
N HIS A 340 14.81 -20.08 14.69
CA HIS A 340 13.56 -20.49 15.32
C HIS A 340 12.38 -20.01 14.47
N LYS A 341 11.33 -20.82 14.45
CA LYS A 341 10.08 -20.48 13.76
C LYS A 341 9.31 -19.40 14.53
N ILE A 342 8.84 -18.39 13.82
CA ILE A 342 7.93 -17.36 14.30
C ILE A 342 6.60 -17.51 13.55
N GLY A 343 5.49 -17.43 14.28
CA GLY A 343 4.17 -17.67 13.71
C GLY A 343 3.86 -19.16 13.55
N SER A 344 4.33 -19.99 14.47
CA SER A 344 4.16 -21.43 14.50
C SER A 344 3.28 -21.87 15.68
N ASP A 345 2.65 -23.03 15.59
CA ASP A 345 1.96 -23.67 16.73
C ASP A 345 2.93 -24.00 17.88
N GLU A 346 4.23 -24.08 17.60
CA GLU A 346 5.27 -24.27 18.60
C GLU A 346 5.45 -23.06 19.52
N ASN A 347 5.04 -21.86 19.10
CA ASN A 347 5.16 -20.62 19.88
C ASN A 347 4.07 -20.54 20.96
N GLU A 348 4.35 -19.94 22.13
CA GLU A 348 3.34 -19.70 23.16
C GLU A 348 2.45 -18.49 22.80
N GLU A 349 3.07 -17.41 22.33
CA GLU A 349 2.44 -16.16 21.85
C GLU A 349 2.77 -15.96 20.36
N GLY A 350 1.98 -15.20 19.63
CA GLY A 350 2.21 -14.96 18.19
C GLY A 350 2.25 -16.23 17.36
N LYS A 351 1.32 -17.16 17.56
CA LYS A 351 1.27 -18.44 16.84
C LYS A 351 0.93 -18.29 15.36
N ILE A 352 0.12 -17.30 15.00
CA ILE A 352 -0.30 -17.02 13.65
C ILE A 352 -0.34 -15.53 13.40
N PHE A 353 0.06 -15.11 12.20
CA PHE A 353 0.11 -13.72 11.75
C PHE A 353 -0.63 -13.54 10.43
N ILE A 354 -1.34 -12.43 10.29
CA ILE A 354 -2.16 -12.13 9.11
C ILE A 354 -1.32 -11.89 7.84
N GLU A 355 -0.11 -11.30 7.99
CA GLU A 355 0.69 -10.84 6.85
C GLU A 355 1.07 -12.00 5.93
N SER A 356 1.60 -13.08 6.47
CA SER A 356 2.00 -14.24 5.66
C SER A 356 0.80 -14.99 5.10
N GLN A 357 -0.32 -15.09 5.87
CA GLN A 357 -1.53 -15.69 5.33
C GLN A 357 -2.05 -14.90 4.13
N GLY A 358 -2.10 -13.56 4.25
CA GLY A 358 -2.55 -12.69 3.17
C GLY A 358 -1.67 -12.81 1.93
N TRP A 359 -0.37 -12.61 2.06
CA TRP A 359 0.53 -12.58 0.89
C TRP A 359 0.74 -13.94 0.23
N CYS A 360 0.90 -15.01 1.00
CA CYS A 360 1.07 -16.35 0.42
C CYS A 360 -0.21 -16.85 -0.28
N THR A 361 -1.40 -16.55 0.26
CA THR A 361 -2.66 -16.94 -0.39
C THR A 361 -2.99 -16.05 -1.58
N MET A 362 -2.68 -14.73 -1.53
CA MET A 362 -2.76 -13.82 -2.68
C MET A 362 -1.84 -14.28 -3.82
N ALA A 363 -0.65 -14.76 -3.49
CA ALA A 363 0.28 -15.34 -4.45
C ALA A 363 -0.19 -16.69 -5.03
N GLY A 364 -1.20 -17.33 -4.42
CA GLY A 364 -1.70 -18.65 -4.81
C GLY A 364 -0.75 -19.80 -4.47
N ILE A 365 0.14 -19.62 -3.47
CA ILE A 365 1.13 -20.64 -3.08
C ILE A 365 0.40 -21.85 -2.52
N GLY A 366 0.55 -23.01 -3.19
CA GLY A 366 -0.12 -24.25 -2.80
C GLY A 366 -1.65 -24.23 -2.97
N LEU A 367 -2.19 -23.39 -3.86
CA LEU A 367 -3.63 -23.31 -4.12
C LEU A 367 -4.20 -24.67 -4.57
N GLU A 368 -3.54 -25.31 -5.53
CA GLU A 368 -3.95 -26.63 -6.05
C GLU A 368 -3.73 -27.76 -5.02
N ASP A 369 -2.81 -27.56 -4.08
CA ASP A 369 -2.54 -28.50 -2.99
C ASP A 369 -3.45 -28.31 -1.78
N GLY A 370 -4.35 -27.32 -1.81
CA GLY A 370 -5.28 -26.97 -0.73
C GLY A 370 -4.63 -26.24 0.45
N LEU A 371 -3.38 -25.75 0.32
CA LEU A 371 -2.70 -25.02 1.39
C LEU A 371 -3.34 -23.64 1.60
N CYS A 372 -3.74 -22.96 0.51
CA CYS A 372 -4.45 -21.68 0.62
C CYS A 372 -5.75 -21.81 1.42
N ASP A 373 -6.57 -22.83 1.14
CA ASP A 373 -7.81 -23.04 1.88
C ASP A 373 -7.58 -23.28 3.36
N LYS A 374 -6.60 -24.13 3.72
CA LYS A 374 -6.25 -24.37 5.12
C LYS A 374 -5.73 -23.13 5.83
N ALA A 375 -4.87 -22.35 5.16
CA ALA A 375 -4.34 -21.10 5.71
C ALA A 375 -5.44 -20.07 5.95
N LEU A 376 -6.39 -19.92 5.00
CA LEU A 376 -7.53 -19.03 5.13
C LEU A 376 -8.51 -19.49 6.21
N ASP A 377 -8.74 -20.79 6.36
CA ASP A 377 -9.54 -21.35 7.46
C ASP A 377 -8.88 -21.10 8.81
N SER A 378 -7.57 -21.29 8.91
CA SER A 378 -6.79 -21.01 10.13
C SER A 378 -6.81 -19.50 10.47
N ALA A 379 -6.66 -18.63 9.47
CA ALA A 379 -6.78 -17.18 9.66
C ALA A 379 -8.19 -16.80 10.16
N LYS A 380 -9.24 -17.37 9.57
CA LYS A 380 -10.62 -17.16 9.97
C LYS A 380 -10.86 -17.67 11.40
N GLU A 381 -10.39 -18.87 11.75
CA GLU A 381 -10.59 -19.44 13.09
C GLU A 381 -9.85 -18.67 14.18
N ARG A 382 -8.60 -18.27 13.90
CA ARG A 382 -7.68 -17.78 14.92
C ARG A 382 -7.57 -16.25 14.98
N LEU A 383 -7.73 -15.56 13.85
CA LEU A 383 -7.56 -14.09 13.76
C LEU A 383 -8.88 -13.34 13.68
N GLU A 384 -9.95 -13.95 13.15
CA GLU A 384 -11.23 -13.27 13.01
C GLU A 384 -11.83 -12.93 14.37
N CYS A 385 -12.30 -11.69 14.51
CA CYS A 385 -13.08 -11.25 15.65
C CYS A 385 -14.27 -10.38 15.20
N GLU A 386 -15.00 -9.78 16.13
CA GLU A 386 -16.20 -9.01 15.81
C GLU A 386 -15.92 -7.84 14.84
N HIS A 387 -14.75 -7.19 14.95
CA HIS A 387 -14.43 -5.93 14.27
C HIS A 387 -13.45 -6.07 13.08
N GLY A 388 -13.03 -7.29 12.74
CA GLY A 388 -12.07 -7.59 11.68
C GLY A 388 -11.17 -8.77 12.05
N MET A 389 -10.01 -8.88 11.40
CA MET A 389 -8.96 -9.84 11.76
C MET A 389 -7.83 -9.14 12.49
N VAL A 390 -7.41 -9.67 13.64
CA VAL A 390 -6.25 -9.16 14.38
C VAL A 390 -4.95 -9.53 13.67
N LEU A 391 -3.90 -8.74 13.89
CA LEU A 391 -2.62 -8.93 13.21
C LEU A 391 -1.96 -10.26 13.57
N ASN A 392 -1.97 -10.61 14.86
CA ASN A 392 -1.44 -11.89 15.37
C ASN A 392 -2.28 -12.43 16.52
N ASN A 393 -2.14 -13.69 16.83
CA ASN A 393 -2.83 -14.34 17.95
C ASN A 393 -2.02 -15.54 18.47
N PRO A 394 -1.90 -15.75 19.80
CA PRO A 394 -2.20 -14.79 20.89
C PRO A 394 -1.35 -13.51 20.83
N ALA A 395 -1.82 -12.45 21.49
CA ALA A 395 -1.03 -11.22 21.69
C ALA A 395 0.20 -11.49 22.55
N TYR A 396 1.25 -10.66 22.40
CA TYR A 396 2.38 -10.65 23.30
C TYR A 396 2.00 -9.95 24.61
N THR A 397 2.25 -10.59 25.74
CA THR A 397 1.91 -10.06 27.07
C THR A 397 3.10 -9.41 27.76
N THR A 398 4.31 -9.67 27.28
CA THR A 398 5.56 -9.11 27.79
C THR A 398 6.48 -8.73 26.63
N TYR A 399 7.48 -7.89 26.92
CA TYR A 399 8.49 -7.54 25.93
C TYR A 399 9.45 -8.71 25.68
N HIS A 400 9.57 -9.10 24.42
CA HIS A 400 10.48 -10.13 23.93
C HIS A 400 11.59 -9.48 23.10
N VAL A 401 12.82 -9.57 23.60
CA VAL A 401 13.98 -8.92 22.98
C VAL A 401 14.30 -9.45 21.57
N GLU A 402 13.92 -10.69 21.31
CA GLU A 402 14.06 -11.36 20.01
C GLU A 402 12.98 -10.97 18.99
N MET A 403 11.86 -10.41 19.45
CA MET A 403 10.76 -9.95 18.59
C MET A 403 10.84 -8.44 18.33
N GLY A 404 11.41 -7.70 19.25
CA GLY A 404 11.55 -6.26 19.17
C GLY A 404 10.28 -5.49 19.54
N GLU A 405 10.10 -4.35 18.90
CA GLU A 405 9.09 -3.33 19.25
C GLU A 405 7.66 -3.87 19.27
N ILE A 406 7.30 -4.81 18.40
CA ILE A 406 5.96 -5.40 18.33
C ILE A 406 5.47 -5.89 19.69
N SER A 407 6.34 -6.50 20.48
CA SER A 407 6.01 -7.04 21.79
C SER A 407 6.01 -5.99 22.91
N SER A 408 6.34 -4.74 22.62
CA SER A 408 6.29 -3.63 23.58
C SER A 408 4.92 -2.95 23.66
N TYR A 409 4.08 -3.13 22.65
CA TYR A 409 2.76 -2.53 22.63
C TYR A 409 1.77 -3.27 23.52
N PRO A 410 0.79 -2.56 24.11
CA PRO A 410 -0.28 -3.23 24.86
C PRO A 410 -1.06 -4.22 23.97
N GLU A 411 -1.55 -5.29 24.58
CA GLU A 411 -2.36 -6.32 23.91
C GLU A 411 -3.56 -5.70 23.18
N GLY A 412 -3.77 -6.08 21.92
CA GLY A 412 -4.86 -5.61 21.08
C GLY A 412 -4.65 -4.23 20.46
N TYR A 413 -3.46 -3.64 20.60
CA TYR A 413 -3.14 -2.34 19.99
C TYR A 413 -1.96 -2.42 19.04
N LYS A 414 -2.01 -1.55 18.02
CA LYS A 414 -1.01 -1.44 16.96
C LYS A 414 -0.69 -2.82 16.39
N GLU A 415 0.59 -3.15 16.24
CA GLU A 415 1.07 -4.40 15.66
C GLU A 415 0.96 -5.58 16.63
N ASN A 416 0.65 -5.36 17.91
CA ASN A 416 0.46 -6.43 18.88
C ASN A 416 -1.03 -6.83 18.99
N ALA A 417 -1.49 -7.67 18.09
CA ALA A 417 -2.87 -8.17 18.01
C ALA A 417 -3.96 -7.07 17.85
N GLY A 418 -3.61 -5.88 17.37
CA GLY A 418 -4.57 -4.91 16.87
C GLY A 418 -5.17 -5.39 15.56
N ILE A 419 -6.34 -4.88 15.17
CA ILE A 419 -6.90 -5.05 13.83
C ILE A 419 -6.26 -3.98 12.97
N PHE A 420 -5.19 -4.31 12.28
CA PHE A 420 -4.60 -3.42 11.31
C PHE A 420 -5.43 -3.48 10.03
N CYS A 421 -6.24 -2.45 9.78
CA CYS A 421 -7.21 -2.46 8.67
C CYS A 421 -6.54 -2.60 7.29
N HIS A 422 -5.28 -2.26 7.20
CA HIS A 422 -4.45 -2.37 6.01
C HIS A 422 -4.17 -3.83 5.58
N ASN A 423 -3.99 -4.74 6.54
CA ASN A 423 -3.66 -6.16 6.26
C ASN A 423 -4.90 -7.01 5.96
N ASN A 424 -6.07 -6.61 6.46
CA ASN A 424 -7.29 -7.37 6.24
C ASN A 424 -7.60 -7.55 4.74
N PRO A 425 -7.50 -6.53 3.88
CA PRO A 425 -7.58 -6.66 2.43
C PRO A 425 -6.69 -7.74 1.81
N TRP A 426 -5.49 -8.00 2.34
CA TRP A 426 -4.60 -9.02 1.80
C TRP A 426 -5.20 -10.43 1.92
N VAL A 427 -5.78 -10.75 3.08
CA VAL A 427 -6.51 -12.01 3.28
C VAL A 427 -7.76 -12.05 2.40
N ILE A 428 -8.51 -10.95 2.30
CA ILE A 428 -9.71 -10.85 1.46
C ILE A 428 -9.37 -11.11 -0.01
N ILE A 429 -8.25 -10.58 -0.51
CA ILE A 429 -7.76 -10.88 -1.86
C ILE A 429 -7.40 -12.38 -1.97
N GLY A 430 -6.70 -12.95 -0.99
CA GLY A 430 -6.42 -14.38 -0.94
C GLY A 430 -7.69 -15.24 -0.99
N GLU A 431 -8.75 -14.82 -0.29
CA GLU A 431 -10.07 -15.46 -0.37
C GLU A 431 -10.67 -15.40 -1.77
N THR A 432 -10.55 -14.27 -2.48
CA THR A 432 -11.01 -14.18 -3.87
C THR A 432 -10.19 -15.05 -4.82
N VAL A 433 -8.89 -15.15 -4.64
CA VAL A 433 -8.00 -16.04 -5.40
C VAL A 433 -8.40 -17.52 -5.19
N ALA A 434 -8.80 -17.88 -3.98
CA ALA A 434 -9.32 -19.21 -3.65
C ALA A 434 -10.81 -19.41 -4.03
N GLY A 435 -11.46 -18.44 -4.67
CA GLY A 435 -12.88 -18.53 -5.07
C GLY A 435 -13.88 -18.43 -3.90
N ARG A 436 -13.47 -17.94 -2.73
CA ARG A 436 -14.26 -17.87 -1.49
C ARG A 436 -15.04 -16.56 -1.35
N GLY A 437 -15.86 -16.20 -2.35
CA GLY A 437 -16.56 -14.91 -2.42
C GLY A 437 -17.44 -14.57 -1.21
N ASN A 438 -18.03 -15.56 -0.53
CA ASN A 438 -18.83 -15.31 0.68
C ASN A 438 -17.96 -14.88 1.87
N ASP A 439 -16.80 -15.51 2.07
CA ASP A 439 -15.85 -15.14 3.13
C ASP A 439 -15.22 -13.79 2.83
N ALA A 440 -14.77 -13.57 1.60
CA ALA A 440 -14.22 -12.29 1.15
C ALA A 440 -15.21 -11.13 1.42
N TRP A 441 -16.48 -11.30 1.07
CA TRP A 441 -17.50 -10.31 1.33
C TRP A 441 -17.76 -10.07 2.82
N LYS A 442 -17.82 -11.15 3.61
CA LYS A 442 -17.99 -11.08 5.06
C LYS A 442 -16.87 -10.27 5.71
N HIS A 443 -15.61 -10.58 5.38
CA HIS A 443 -14.47 -9.91 5.96
C HIS A 443 -14.33 -8.46 5.45
N TYR A 444 -14.60 -8.20 4.18
CA TYR A 444 -14.62 -6.87 3.61
C TYR A 444 -15.61 -5.95 4.34
N THR A 445 -16.84 -6.43 4.58
CA THR A 445 -17.88 -5.63 5.24
C THR A 445 -17.65 -5.43 6.74
N LYS A 446 -16.83 -6.27 7.40
CA LYS A 446 -16.47 -6.06 8.81
C LYS A 446 -15.66 -4.80 9.06
N ILE A 447 -14.84 -4.40 8.11
CA ILE A 447 -13.97 -3.22 8.21
C ILE A 447 -14.45 -2.06 7.32
N LEU A 448 -15.47 -2.27 6.49
CA LEU A 448 -16.01 -1.22 5.61
C LEU A 448 -16.76 -0.17 6.43
N PRO A 449 -16.34 1.11 6.43
CA PRO A 449 -16.90 2.15 7.30
C PRO A 449 -18.41 2.27 7.27
N SER A 450 -19.06 2.17 6.11
CA SER A 450 -20.53 2.26 5.98
C SER A 450 -21.30 1.14 6.69
N TYR A 451 -20.66 0.01 6.98
CA TYR A 451 -21.24 -1.08 7.78
C TYR A 451 -20.88 -0.93 9.27
N VAL A 452 -19.65 -0.50 9.55
CA VAL A 452 -19.18 -0.26 10.92
C VAL A 452 -19.99 0.82 11.61
N GLU A 453 -20.25 1.93 10.93
CA GLU A 453 -20.98 3.08 11.50
C GLU A 453 -22.38 2.75 11.95
N GLU A 454 -23.13 1.97 11.19
CA GLU A 454 -24.49 1.63 11.56
C GLU A 454 -24.58 0.91 12.91
N LYS A 455 -23.59 0.04 13.16
CA LYS A 455 -23.59 -0.85 14.32
C LYS A 455 -22.77 -0.32 15.49
N TYR A 456 -21.67 0.37 15.20
CA TYR A 456 -20.62 0.67 16.18
C TYR A 456 -20.20 2.14 16.25
N GLN A 457 -20.91 3.09 15.63
CA GLN A 457 -20.46 4.49 15.52
C GLN A 457 -19.99 5.10 16.86
N THR A 458 -20.69 4.83 17.97
CA THR A 458 -20.34 5.36 19.30
C THR A 458 -19.04 4.74 19.84
N LEU A 459 -18.77 3.49 19.49
CA LEU A 459 -17.56 2.76 19.89
C LEU A 459 -16.40 3.07 18.97
N HIS A 460 -16.64 3.07 17.67
CA HIS A 460 -15.61 3.21 16.64
C HIS A 460 -14.96 4.58 16.64
N LYS A 461 -15.72 5.66 16.81
CA LYS A 461 -15.24 7.05 16.99
C LYS A 461 -14.39 7.62 15.85
N VAL A 462 -14.37 6.99 14.70
CA VAL A 462 -13.75 7.51 13.47
C VAL A 462 -14.78 8.38 12.75
N GLU A 463 -14.32 9.31 11.93
CA GLU A 463 -15.20 10.14 11.12
C GLU A 463 -16.07 9.28 10.18
N PRO A 464 -17.32 9.70 9.90
CA PRO A 464 -18.21 8.95 9.03
C PRO A 464 -17.60 8.62 7.68
N TYR A 465 -17.73 7.35 7.25
CA TYR A 465 -17.25 6.81 5.97
C TYR A 465 -15.73 6.80 5.78
N VAL A 466 -14.94 7.10 6.81
CA VAL A 466 -13.48 7.17 6.74
C VAL A 466 -12.86 5.85 7.21
N ASN A 467 -11.95 5.33 6.41
CA ASN A 467 -11.10 4.21 6.82
C ASN A 467 -10.07 4.70 7.85
N CYS A 468 -9.84 3.89 8.88
CA CYS A 468 -8.75 4.10 9.83
C CYS A 468 -7.61 3.10 9.61
N GLN A 469 -6.44 3.41 10.16
CA GLN A 469 -5.29 2.53 10.10
C GLN A 469 -5.53 1.26 10.91
N MET A 470 -6.07 1.44 12.13
CA MET A 470 -6.20 0.36 13.11
C MET A 470 -7.51 0.47 13.88
N VAL A 471 -8.06 -0.68 14.21
CA VAL A 471 -9.13 -0.83 15.21
C VAL A 471 -8.58 -1.65 16.37
N ALA A 472 -8.91 -1.27 17.60
CA ALA A 472 -8.50 -2.00 18.78
C ALA A 472 -9.00 -3.45 18.73
N GLY A 473 -8.11 -4.41 18.87
CA GLY A 473 -8.37 -5.84 18.76
C GLY A 473 -9.15 -6.42 19.95
N LYS A 474 -9.41 -7.72 19.88
CA LYS A 474 -10.22 -8.43 20.88
C LYS A 474 -9.63 -8.38 22.30
N ASP A 475 -8.30 -8.29 22.41
CA ASP A 475 -7.57 -8.29 23.68
C ASP A 475 -7.33 -6.87 24.23
N ALA A 476 -7.73 -5.84 23.49
CA ALA A 476 -7.60 -4.45 23.90
C ALA A 476 -8.58 -4.08 25.04
N ALA A 477 -8.24 -3.04 25.80
CA ALA A 477 -9.11 -2.52 26.86
C ALA A 477 -10.46 -1.98 26.31
N LYS A 478 -10.50 -1.57 25.02
CA LYS A 478 -11.70 -1.09 24.34
C LYS A 478 -11.77 -1.67 22.93
N PRO A 479 -12.15 -2.95 22.78
CA PRO A 479 -12.22 -3.60 21.46
C PRO A 479 -13.20 -2.83 20.55
N GLY A 480 -12.80 -2.60 19.29
CA GLY A 480 -13.62 -1.90 18.30
C GLY A 480 -13.41 -0.39 18.21
N GLU A 481 -12.61 0.23 19.09
CA GLU A 481 -12.27 1.65 18.97
C GLU A 481 -11.25 1.88 17.84
N GLY A 482 -11.61 2.69 16.84
CA GLY A 482 -10.73 3.04 15.72
C GLY A 482 -9.65 4.05 16.11
N LYS A 483 -8.51 3.98 15.42
CA LYS A 483 -7.33 4.82 15.63
C LYS A 483 -6.73 5.27 14.29
N ASN A 484 -6.18 6.48 14.27
CA ASN A 484 -5.45 7.05 13.13
C ASN A 484 -6.29 7.00 11.82
N SER A 485 -7.29 7.86 11.75
CA SER A 485 -8.15 7.99 10.57
C SER A 485 -7.48 8.77 9.43
N TRP A 486 -8.03 8.71 8.23
CA TRP A 486 -7.68 9.42 7.01
C TRP A 486 -6.38 8.96 6.34
N LEU A 487 -5.23 9.15 6.97
CA LEU A 487 -3.90 9.05 6.36
C LEU A 487 -3.34 7.63 6.51
N THR A 488 -3.95 6.70 5.82
CA THR A 488 -3.64 5.27 5.89
C THR A 488 -3.75 4.60 4.52
N GLY A 489 -2.89 3.62 4.25
CA GLY A 489 -3.00 2.75 3.09
C GLY A 489 -4.26 1.87 3.06
N THR A 490 -5.02 1.81 4.14
CA THR A 490 -6.29 1.07 4.19
C THR A 490 -7.24 1.50 3.08
N ALA A 491 -7.35 2.80 2.80
CA ALA A 491 -8.26 3.29 1.75
C ALA A 491 -7.88 2.73 0.37
N ALA A 492 -6.59 2.77 0.01
CA ALA A 492 -6.08 2.23 -1.26
C ALA A 492 -6.31 0.72 -1.36
N TRP A 493 -6.00 -0.04 -0.30
CA TRP A 493 -6.21 -1.48 -0.28
C TRP A 493 -7.69 -1.87 -0.31
N MET A 494 -8.57 -1.14 0.40
CA MET A 494 -10.02 -1.37 0.34
C MET A 494 -10.58 -1.08 -1.05
N TRP A 495 -10.08 -0.03 -1.72
CA TRP A 495 -10.42 0.28 -3.11
C TRP A 495 -9.93 -0.82 -4.06
N TYR A 496 -8.66 -1.18 -4.00
CA TYR A 496 -8.05 -2.21 -4.84
C TYR A 496 -8.77 -3.54 -4.72
N THR A 497 -9.05 -3.95 -3.48
CA THR A 497 -9.77 -5.20 -3.19
C THR A 497 -11.16 -5.22 -3.79
N VAL A 498 -11.94 -4.15 -3.62
CA VAL A 498 -13.32 -4.14 -4.12
C VAL A 498 -13.38 -4.01 -5.62
N SER A 499 -12.56 -3.13 -6.21
CA SER A 499 -12.62 -2.86 -7.66
C SER A 499 -12.07 -4.03 -8.49
N GLU A 500 -10.92 -4.57 -8.11
CA GLU A 500 -10.22 -5.57 -8.93
C GLU A 500 -10.51 -7.02 -8.53
N PHE A 501 -10.85 -7.29 -7.26
CA PHE A 501 -10.99 -8.66 -6.78
C PHE A 501 -12.43 -9.05 -6.45
N ILE A 502 -13.20 -8.21 -5.75
CA ILE A 502 -14.60 -8.54 -5.47
C ILE A 502 -15.47 -8.27 -6.71
N LEU A 503 -15.44 -7.04 -7.26
CA LEU A 503 -16.15 -6.71 -8.50
C LEU A 503 -15.43 -7.23 -9.76
N GLY A 504 -14.15 -7.57 -9.64
CA GLY A 504 -13.38 -8.23 -10.66
C GLY A 504 -13.09 -7.40 -11.91
N ILE A 505 -12.96 -6.07 -11.80
CA ILE A 505 -12.65 -5.18 -12.94
C ILE A 505 -11.17 -4.86 -12.91
N LYS A 506 -10.36 -5.74 -13.48
CA LYS A 506 -8.90 -5.71 -13.38
C LYS A 506 -8.26 -5.08 -14.62
N PRO A 507 -7.56 -3.95 -14.51
CA PRO A 507 -6.67 -3.48 -15.57
C PRO A 507 -5.60 -4.52 -15.91
N ASP A 508 -5.32 -4.69 -17.20
CA ASP A 508 -4.27 -5.57 -17.69
C ASP A 508 -3.58 -4.94 -18.90
N TYR A 509 -2.50 -5.53 -19.39
CA TYR A 509 -1.71 -4.99 -20.49
C TYR A 509 -2.55 -4.82 -21.78
N GLU A 510 -3.39 -5.78 -22.11
CA GLU A 510 -4.22 -5.76 -23.32
C GLU A 510 -5.60 -5.11 -23.13
N GLY A 511 -6.02 -4.81 -21.91
CA GLY A 511 -7.35 -4.25 -21.66
C GLY A 511 -7.84 -4.46 -20.22
N LEU A 512 -9.14 -4.66 -20.06
CA LEU A 512 -9.77 -5.02 -18.80
C LEU A 512 -10.07 -6.51 -18.75
N ASN A 513 -9.61 -7.18 -17.70
CA ASN A 513 -10.03 -8.53 -17.38
C ASN A 513 -11.22 -8.46 -16.42
N ILE A 514 -12.29 -9.20 -16.74
CA ILE A 514 -13.53 -9.23 -15.95
C ILE A 514 -13.64 -10.60 -15.26
N ASP A 515 -13.39 -10.63 -13.97
CA ASP A 515 -13.34 -11.86 -13.16
C ASP A 515 -13.89 -11.61 -11.73
N PRO A 516 -15.23 -11.47 -11.57
CA PRO A 516 -15.84 -11.15 -10.28
C PRO A 516 -15.84 -12.36 -9.33
N CYS A 517 -15.56 -12.09 -8.05
CA CYS A 517 -15.71 -13.06 -6.96
C CYS A 517 -16.72 -12.53 -5.93
N LEU A 518 -17.99 -12.66 -6.25
CA LEU A 518 -19.10 -12.10 -5.49
C LEU A 518 -19.66 -13.07 -4.45
N PRO A 519 -20.31 -12.54 -3.37
CA PRO A 519 -21.06 -13.41 -2.46
C PRO A 519 -22.28 -14.02 -3.16
N SER A 520 -22.69 -15.20 -2.73
CA SER A 520 -23.85 -15.91 -3.28
C SER A 520 -25.18 -15.14 -3.19
N THR A 521 -25.22 -14.07 -2.37
CA THR A 521 -26.38 -13.19 -2.23
C THR A 521 -26.43 -12.08 -3.30
N ALA A 522 -25.33 -11.81 -4.01
CA ALA A 522 -25.31 -10.85 -5.11
C ALA A 522 -26.09 -11.41 -6.30
N LYS A 523 -27.02 -10.59 -6.85
CA LYS A 523 -27.86 -11.00 -7.99
C LYS A 523 -27.39 -10.39 -9.29
N GLU A 524 -27.12 -9.10 -9.26
CA GLU A 524 -26.68 -8.29 -10.39
C GLU A 524 -25.90 -7.08 -9.88
N TYR A 525 -25.02 -6.57 -10.71
CA TYR A 525 -24.36 -5.28 -10.52
C TYR A 525 -24.00 -4.68 -11.87
N GLU A 526 -23.88 -3.37 -11.92
CA GLU A 526 -23.47 -2.59 -13.09
C GLU A 526 -22.24 -1.79 -12.70
N VAL A 527 -21.18 -1.84 -13.52
CA VAL A 527 -20.00 -1.00 -13.37
C VAL A 527 -19.84 -0.13 -14.60
N ASN A 528 -19.66 1.16 -14.39
CA ASN A 528 -19.21 2.10 -15.43
C ASN A 528 -17.76 2.44 -15.17
N ARG A 529 -16.91 2.19 -16.16
CA ARG A 529 -15.46 2.36 -16.06
C ARG A 529 -14.93 3.12 -17.28
N LYS A 530 -14.35 4.29 -17.07
CA LYS A 530 -13.55 4.97 -18.11
C LYS A 530 -12.13 4.39 -18.07
N PHE A 531 -11.68 3.85 -19.19
CA PHE A 531 -10.41 3.15 -19.26
C PHE A 531 -9.69 3.47 -20.56
N ARG A 532 -8.44 3.97 -20.49
CA ARG A 532 -7.56 4.29 -21.62
C ARG A 532 -8.25 5.08 -22.74
N GLY A 533 -9.12 6.04 -22.39
CA GLY A 533 -9.82 6.91 -23.35
C GLY A 533 -11.12 6.35 -23.93
N GLY A 534 -11.61 5.23 -23.40
CA GLY A 534 -12.91 4.63 -23.73
C GLY A 534 -13.89 4.61 -22.57
#